data_b635f2c98cbcc7297499bf693ca515b1
#
_entry.id   b635f2c98cbcc7297499bf693ca515b1
#
_cell.length_a   1.000
_cell.length_b   1.000
_cell.length_c   1.000
_cell.angle_alpha   90.00
_cell.angle_beta   90.00
_cell.angle_gamma   90.00
#
_symmetry.space_group_name_H-M   'P 1'
#
loop_
_entity.id
_entity.type
_entity.pdbx_description
1 polymer ?
#
loop_
_entity_poly.entity_id
_entity_poly.type
_entity_poly.pdbx_seq_one_letter_code
_entity_poly.pdbx_strand_id
1 'polypeptide(L)'
;VKFDDKPKIFGLDRVDWSQRVYVVEGPIDSLFLPNALAVAGADFIHLPFEKEDITIVLDNEPRNGEIVKRMTQLADNNYSLVIWPDTISQKDINDMTLAGVRDIQKIIDDNTFTGLELRMKLATWKRI
;
A
#
# COMPACT_ATOMS: atom_id res chain seq x y z
N VAL A 1 8.07 6.23 -30.85
CA VAL A 1 6.89 5.63 -30.20
C VAL A 1 6.69 6.23 -28.83
N LYS A 2 5.52 6.71 -28.60
CA LYS A 2 5.17 7.22 -27.29
C LYS A 2 4.56 6.11 -26.45
N PHE A 3 5.17 5.84 -25.32
CA PHE A 3 4.65 4.86 -24.39
C PHE A 3 3.51 5.47 -23.59
N ASP A 4 2.60 4.61 -23.18
CA ASP A 4 1.50 5.01 -22.32
C ASP A 4 2.03 5.35 -20.92
N ASP A 5 1.81 6.59 -20.50
CA ASP A 5 2.22 7.07 -19.18
C ASP A 5 1.23 6.67 -18.08
N LYS A 6 0.14 6.02 -18.44
CA LYS A 6 -0.87 5.61 -17.47
C LYS A 6 -0.35 4.45 -16.63
N PRO A 7 -0.69 4.40 -15.33
CA PRO A 7 -0.33 3.28 -14.49
C PRO A 7 -0.90 1.98 -15.04
N LYS A 8 -0.13 0.90 -14.94
CA LYS A 8 -0.62 -0.44 -15.26
C LYS A 8 -1.33 -0.97 -14.03
N ILE A 9 -2.62 -1.23 -14.16
CA ILE A 9 -3.46 -1.66 -13.05
C ILE A 9 -3.88 -3.11 -13.26
N PHE A 10 -3.58 -3.96 -12.27
CA PHE A 10 -3.94 -5.37 -12.26
C PHE A 10 -5.09 -5.61 -11.30
N GLY A 11 -6.10 -6.33 -11.75
CA GLY A 11 -7.22 -6.73 -10.89
C GLY A 11 -8.36 -5.75 -10.79
N LEU A 12 -8.35 -4.70 -11.61
CA LEU A 12 -9.39 -3.67 -11.57
C LEU A 12 -10.79 -4.24 -11.79
N ASP A 13 -10.93 -5.25 -12.64
CA ASP A 13 -12.19 -5.90 -12.96
C ASP A 13 -12.71 -6.82 -11.85
N ARG A 14 -11.85 -7.13 -10.85
CA ARG A 14 -12.21 -8.04 -9.76
C ARG A 14 -12.63 -7.32 -8.49
N VAL A 15 -12.39 -6.01 -8.38
CA VAL A 15 -12.64 -5.28 -7.14
C VAL A 15 -14.09 -4.86 -7.03
N ASP A 16 -14.59 -4.87 -5.80
CA ASP A 16 -15.92 -4.41 -5.43
C ASP A 16 -15.79 -3.04 -4.78
N TRP A 17 -16.20 -2.00 -5.49
CA TRP A 17 -16.10 -0.62 -5.01
C TRP A 17 -17.09 -0.25 -3.92
N SER A 18 -18.01 -1.15 -3.57
CA SER A 18 -18.87 -0.97 -2.40
C SER A 18 -18.13 -1.24 -1.10
N GLN A 19 -16.92 -1.81 -1.18
CA GLN A 19 -16.06 -2.11 -0.05
C GLN A 19 -14.71 -1.40 -0.25
N ARG A 20 -13.92 -1.35 0.83
CA ARG A 20 -12.59 -0.77 0.74
C ARG A 20 -11.69 -1.59 -0.19
N VAL A 21 -10.97 -0.90 -1.04
CA VAL A 21 -10.06 -1.50 -2.01
C VAL A 21 -8.62 -1.28 -1.54
N TYR A 22 -7.83 -2.35 -1.54
CA TYR A 22 -6.41 -2.28 -1.21
C TYR A 22 -5.60 -2.12 -2.49
N VAL A 23 -4.64 -1.19 -2.47
CA VAL A 23 -3.78 -0.91 -3.61
C VAL A 23 -2.34 -1.27 -3.22
N VAL A 24 -1.78 -2.25 -3.91
CA VAL A 24 -0.42 -2.74 -3.67
C VAL A 24 0.46 -2.50 -4.89
N GLU A 25 1.79 -2.65 -4.73
CA GLU A 25 2.73 -2.48 -5.84
C GLU A 25 2.86 -3.74 -6.68
N GLY A 26 2.89 -4.91 -6.06
CA GLY A 26 3.14 -6.16 -6.74
C GLY A 26 1.87 -6.91 -7.08
N PRO A 27 1.72 -7.35 -8.35
CA PRO A 27 0.55 -8.17 -8.72
C PRO A 27 0.40 -9.42 -7.87
N ILE A 28 1.50 -10.06 -7.49
CA ILE A 28 1.46 -11.26 -6.65
C ILE A 28 0.89 -10.94 -5.27
N ASP A 29 1.31 -9.81 -4.69
CA ASP A 29 0.79 -9.38 -3.38
C ASP A 29 -0.72 -9.19 -3.39
N SER A 30 -1.27 -8.69 -4.50
CA SER A 30 -2.72 -8.47 -4.62
C SER A 30 -3.53 -9.76 -4.56
N LEU A 31 -2.92 -10.89 -4.87
CA LEU A 31 -3.61 -12.19 -4.85
C LEU A 31 -3.86 -12.71 -3.43
N PHE A 32 -3.14 -12.17 -2.44
CA PHE A 32 -3.26 -12.61 -1.05
C PHE A 32 -4.21 -11.74 -0.22
N LEU A 33 -4.82 -10.74 -0.83
CA LEU A 33 -5.79 -9.86 -0.16
C LEU A 33 -7.13 -9.93 -0.86
N PRO A 34 -8.24 -9.92 -0.11
CA PRO A 34 -9.54 -9.74 -0.72
C PRO A 34 -9.65 -8.31 -1.25
N ASN A 35 -10.30 -8.14 -2.36
CA ASN A 35 -10.65 -6.84 -2.91
C ASN A 35 -9.43 -5.92 -3.11
N ALA A 36 -8.37 -6.47 -3.72
CA ALA A 36 -7.13 -5.75 -3.95
C ALA A 36 -6.81 -5.62 -5.42
N LEU A 37 -6.15 -4.52 -5.77
CA LEU A 37 -5.56 -4.33 -7.08
C LEU A 37 -4.09 -3.95 -6.92
N ALA A 38 -3.32 -4.15 -7.99
CA ALA A 38 -1.92 -3.77 -8.01
C ALA A 38 -1.69 -2.69 -9.07
N VAL A 39 -0.85 -1.72 -8.71
CA VAL A 39 -0.47 -0.63 -9.61
C VAL A 39 1.03 -0.72 -9.84
N ALA A 40 1.41 -1.15 -11.04
CA ALA A 40 2.82 -1.37 -11.40
C ALA A 40 3.40 -0.14 -12.07
N GLY A 41 4.63 0.22 -11.69
CA GLY A 41 5.36 1.32 -12.29
C GLY A 41 4.68 2.66 -12.09
N ALA A 42 3.99 2.84 -11.00
CA ALA A 42 3.01 3.89 -10.88
C ALA A 42 3.47 5.13 -10.16
N ASP A 43 2.90 6.19 -10.60
CA ASP A 43 2.74 7.40 -9.83
C ASP A 43 1.49 7.24 -8.94
N PHE A 44 1.69 6.79 -7.70
CA PHE A 44 0.60 6.58 -6.74
C PHE A 44 -0.13 7.86 -6.36
N ILE A 45 0.47 9.03 -6.60
CA ILE A 45 -0.12 10.30 -6.23
C ILE A 45 -1.29 10.66 -7.15
N HIS A 46 -1.27 10.17 -8.39
CA HIS A 46 -2.26 10.50 -9.40
C HIS A 46 -3.12 9.31 -9.80
N LEU A 47 -3.50 8.49 -8.81
CA LEU A 47 -4.39 7.36 -9.08
C LEU A 47 -5.80 7.84 -9.46
N PRO A 48 -6.45 7.15 -10.41
CA PRO A 48 -7.79 7.54 -10.86
C PRO A 48 -8.91 7.03 -9.95
N PHE A 49 -8.67 7.04 -8.63
CA PHE A 49 -9.62 6.53 -7.64
C PHE A 49 -9.85 7.56 -6.55
N GLU A 50 -11.02 7.49 -5.91
CA GLU A 50 -11.31 8.32 -4.76
C GLU A 50 -10.45 7.86 -3.57
N LYS A 51 -9.77 8.80 -2.93
CA LYS A 51 -8.82 8.49 -1.83
C LYS A 51 -9.51 7.82 -0.64
N GLU A 52 -10.76 8.16 -0.40
CA GLU A 52 -11.55 7.60 0.70
C GLU A 52 -11.86 6.12 0.50
N ASP A 53 -11.84 5.64 -0.73
CA ASP A 53 -12.22 4.28 -1.07
C ASP A 53 -11.06 3.30 -1.03
N ILE A 54 -9.83 3.80 -0.93
CA ILE A 54 -8.64 2.96 -1.06
C ILE A 54 -7.73 3.05 0.17
N THR A 55 -7.01 1.96 0.42
CA THR A 55 -5.89 1.90 1.35
C THR A 55 -4.65 1.48 0.56
N ILE A 56 -3.60 2.28 0.63
CA ILE A 56 -2.36 1.97 -0.07
C ILE A 56 -1.46 1.16 0.85
N VAL A 57 -0.94 0.06 0.31
CA VAL A 57 -0.11 -0.90 1.05
C VAL A 57 1.23 -1.01 0.32
N LEU A 58 2.23 -0.32 0.82
CA LEU A 58 3.58 -0.38 0.28
C LEU A 58 4.41 -1.41 1.05
N ASP A 59 5.56 -1.77 0.48
CA ASP A 59 6.46 -2.74 1.11
C ASP A 59 6.95 -2.27 2.47
N ASN A 60 7.19 -3.23 3.37
CA ASN A 60 7.69 -2.96 4.72
C ASN A 60 9.21 -2.79 4.68
N GLU A 61 9.65 -1.64 4.20
CA GLU A 61 11.06 -1.32 4.03
C GLU A 61 11.40 0.05 4.67
N PRO A 62 11.47 0.12 6.00
CA PRO A 62 11.69 1.40 6.69
C PRO A 62 13.06 2.03 6.43
N ARG A 63 14.01 1.28 5.87
CA ARG A 63 15.35 1.76 5.52
C ARG A 63 15.49 2.12 4.05
N ASN A 64 14.46 1.89 3.25
CA ASN A 64 14.47 2.20 1.83
C ASN A 64 14.02 3.65 1.61
N GLY A 65 14.95 4.52 1.22
CA GLY A 65 14.66 5.94 1.03
C GLY A 65 13.60 6.23 -0.01
N GLU A 66 13.54 5.42 -1.07
CA GLU A 66 12.51 5.60 -2.12
C GLU A 66 11.11 5.27 -1.59
N ILE A 67 10.98 4.22 -0.81
CA ILE A 67 9.71 3.84 -0.19
C ILE A 67 9.27 4.93 0.80
N VAL A 68 10.17 5.38 1.68
CA VAL A 68 9.86 6.42 2.66
C VAL A 68 9.46 7.72 1.97
N LYS A 69 10.16 8.10 0.91
CA LYS A 69 9.83 9.30 0.14
C LYS A 69 8.44 9.19 -0.47
N ARG A 70 8.11 8.06 -1.05
CA ARG A 70 6.80 7.82 -1.65
C ARG A 70 5.69 7.86 -0.60
N MET A 71 5.92 7.25 0.56
CA MET A 71 4.96 7.28 1.66
C MET A 71 4.72 8.71 2.15
N THR A 72 5.79 9.51 2.25
CA THR A 72 5.67 10.92 2.64
C THR A 72 4.83 11.71 1.65
N GLN A 73 5.06 11.50 0.36
CA GLN A 73 4.27 12.16 -0.69
C GLN A 73 2.80 11.76 -0.64
N LEU A 74 2.52 10.48 -0.39
CA LEU A 74 1.15 10.00 -0.27
C LEU A 74 0.45 10.58 0.96
N ALA A 75 1.16 10.65 2.08
CA ALA A 75 0.63 11.27 3.29
C ALA A 75 0.30 12.75 3.06
N ASP A 76 1.17 13.46 2.36
CA ASP A 76 0.96 14.88 2.04
C ASP A 76 -0.22 15.10 1.09
N ASN A 77 -0.61 14.07 0.34
CA ASN A 77 -1.72 14.12 -0.59
C ASN A 77 -2.99 13.46 -0.03
N ASN A 78 -3.06 13.27 1.27
CA ASN A 78 -4.26 12.82 2.01
C ASN A 78 -4.71 11.39 1.72
N TYR A 79 -3.79 10.52 1.31
CA TYR A 79 -4.08 9.10 1.16
C TYR A 79 -4.06 8.39 2.51
N SER A 80 -4.80 7.28 2.59
CA SER A 80 -4.70 6.33 3.70
C SER A 80 -3.62 5.30 3.38
N LEU A 81 -2.78 5.00 4.36
CA LEU A 81 -1.57 4.21 4.16
C LEU A 81 -1.35 3.26 5.33
N VAL A 82 -0.90 2.05 5.02
CA VAL A 82 -0.50 1.11 6.06
C VAL A 82 0.89 1.46 6.57
N ILE A 83 1.04 1.50 7.88
CA ILE A 83 2.35 1.53 8.54
C ILE A 83 2.51 0.19 9.24
N TRP A 84 3.40 -0.65 8.73
CA TRP A 84 3.57 -2.00 9.26
C TRP A 84 4.07 -1.98 10.70
N PRO A 85 3.47 -2.79 11.60
CA PRO A 85 3.91 -2.84 13.00
C PRO A 85 5.27 -3.53 13.15
N ASP A 86 5.94 -3.26 14.25
CA ASP A 86 7.26 -3.82 14.54
C ASP A 86 7.27 -5.35 14.61
N THR A 87 6.11 -5.95 14.85
CA THR A 87 5.97 -7.41 14.91
C THR A 87 6.11 -8.08 13.54
N ILE A 88 6.04 -7.30 12.46
CA ILE A 88 6.19 -7.80 11.09
C ILE A 88 7.60 -7.45 10.60
N SER A 89 8.39 -8.47 10.26
CA SER A 89 9.74 -8.30 9.75
C SER A 89 9.85 -8.54 8.25
N GLN A 90 8.85 -9.19 7.65
CA GLN A 90 8.84 -9.51 6.23
C GLN A 90 8.63 -8.25 5.40
N LYS A 91 9.24 -8.23 4.22
CA LYS A 91 9.26 -7.08 3.33
C LYS A 91 7.93 -6.81 2.65
N ASP A 92 7.25 -7.85 2.19
CA ASP A 92 6.01 -7.71 1.42
C ASP A 92 5.00 -8.80 1.79
N ILE A 93 3.79 -8.67 1.26
CA ILE A 93 2.68 -9.59 1.59
C ILE A 93 2.99 -11.01 1.14
N ASN A 94 3.63 -11.18 -0.01
CA ASN A 94 4.03 -12.51 -0.47
C ASN A 94 4.97 -13.17 0.54
N ASP A 95 5.99 -12.47 0.99
CA ASP A 95 6.93 -12.97 2.00
C ASP A 95 6.23 -13.25 3.34
N MET A 96 5.30 -12.39 3.74
CA MET A 96 4.52 -12.61 4.96
C MET A 96 3.71 -13.90 4.87
N THR A 97 3.05 -14.12 3.74
CA THR A 97 2.27 -15.33 3.51
C THR A 97 3.14 -16.58 3.55
N LEU A 98 4.30 -16.53 2.89
CA LEU A 98 5.25 -17.65 2.89
C LEU A 98 5.82 -17.94 4.28
N ALA A 99 5.96 -16.91 5.10
CA ALA A 99 6.44 -17.04 6.48
C ALA A 99 5.36 -17.51 7.46
N GLY A 100 4.11 -17.66 7.01
CA GLY A 100 3.02 -18.13 7.85
C GLY A 100 2.34 -17.04 8.68
N VAL A 101 2.52 -15.77 8.32
CA VAL A 101 1.81 -14.67 8.96
C VAL A 101 0.32 -14.82 8.68
N ARG A 102 -0.50 -14.80 9.72
CA ARG A 102 -1.95 -14.95 9.62
C ARG A 102 -2.65 -13.61 9.72
N ASP A 103 -3.87 -13.57 9.17
CA ASP A 103 -4.77 -12.41 9.30
C ASP A 103 -4.12 -11.12 8.79
N ILE A 104 -3.44 -11.21 7.64
CA ILE A 104 -2.73 -10.06 7.04
C ILE A 104 -3.70 -8.91 6.80
N GLN A 105 -4.91 -9.19 6.33
CA GLN A 105 -5.91 -8.13 6.13
C GLN A 105 -6.23 -7.41 7.44
N LYS A 106 -6.37 -8.14 8.54
CA LYS A 106 -6.63 -7.52 9.84
C LYS A 106 -5.46 -6.66 10.29
N ILE A 107 -4.22 -7.14 10.08
CA ILE A 107 -3.02 -6.36 10.39
C ILE A 107 -3.03 -5.05 9.59
N ILE A 108 -3.35 -5.13 8.31
CA ILE A 108 -3.45 -3.95 7.44
C ILE A 108 -4.51 -2.99 7.96
N ASP A 109 -5.71 -3.49 8.23
CA ASP A 109 -6.83 -2.65 8.67
C ASP A 109 -6.55 -1.99 10.01
N ASP A 110 -5.91 -2.70 10.93
CA ASP A 110 -5.57 -2.18 12.26
C ASP A 110 -4.42 -1.17 12.20
N ASN A 111 -3.66 -1.11 11.11
CA ASN A 111 -2.47 -0.26 10.97
C ASN A 111 -2.58 0.68 9.77
N THR A 112 -3.80 1.02 9.37
CA THR A 112 -4.06 2.01 8.33
C THR A 112 -4.30 3.37 8.98
N PHE A 113 -3.54 4.37 8.52
CA PHE A 113 -3.60 5.72 9.08
C PHE A 113 -3.74 6.75 7.98
N THR A 114 -4.21 7.93 8.33
CA THR A 114 -4.33 9.07 7.42
C THR A 114 -4.02 10.37 8.18
N GLY A 115 -3.76 11.45 7.45
CA GLY A 115 -3.57 12.77 8.01
C GLY A 115 -2.40 12.86 8.99
N LEU A 116 -2.61 13.59 10.07
CA LEU A 116 -1.57 13.83 11.08
C LEU A 116 -1.11 12.53 11.74
N GLU A 117 -2.04 11.62 12.04
CA GLU A 117 -1.69 10.35 12.65
C GLU A 117 -0.76 9.54 11.74
N LEU A 118 -1.03 9.52 10.44
CA LEU A 118 -0.15 8.86 9.47
C LEU A 118 1.26 9.46 9.50
N ARG A 119 1.36 10.78 9.52
CA ARG A 119 2.66 11.46 9.55
C ARG A 119 3.44 11.11 10.81
N MET A 120 2.78 11.06 11.95
CA MET A 120 3.40 10.69 13.22
C MET A 120 3.86 9.24 13.21
N LYS A 121 3.04 8.33 12.72
CA LYS A 121 3.40 6.90 12.63
C LYS A 121 4.55 6.68 11.66
N LEU A 122 4.54 7.37 10.52
CA LEU A 122 5.63 7.28 9.54
C LEU A 122 6.95 7.76 10.12
N ALA A 123 6.94 8.86 10.85
CA ALA A 123 8.15 9.40 11.49
C ALA A 123 8.77 8.40 12.47
N THR A 124 7.95 7.63 13.16
CA THR A 124 8.42 6.60 14.11
C THR A 124 8.88 5.33 13.38
N TRP A 125 8.23 4.98 12.27
CA TRP A 125 8.50 3.74 11.54
C TRP A 125 9.77 3.79 10.71
N LYS A 126 10.05 4.92 10.06
CA LYS A 126 11.20 5.03 9.15
C LYS A 126 12.53 4.90 9.91
N ARG A 127 13.54 4.37 9.22
CA ARG A 127 14.90 4.13 9.74
C ARG A 127 15.96 4.75 8.85
N ILE A 128 15.69 5.93 8.36
CA ILE A 128 16.65 6.68 7.54
C ILE A 128 16.83 8.07 8.11
#